data_255790acac44d689f6729a698136af4e
#
_entry.id   255790acac44d689f6729a698136af4e
#
_cell.length_a   1.000
_cell.length_b   1.000
_cell.length_c   1.000
_cell.angle_alpha   90.00
_cell.angle_beta   90.00
_cell.angle_gamma   90.00
#
_symmetry.space_group_name_H-M   'P 1'
#
loop_
_entity.id
_entity.type
_entity.pdbx_description
1 polymer ?
#
loop_
_entity_poly.entity_id
_entity_poly.type
_entity_poly.pdbx_seq_one_letter_code
_entity_poly.pdbx_strand_id
1 'polypeptide(L)'
;MKPLFHPAIEDVTVEGILHALSDPTRVAIYAAIAASGCEHTCSSLSKLIDRPIPKSTLSVHFKALRESGLIRSERQGVELRNTSRCPEIEQRFPGLIPAIVSAIQRQQAGASARGAAKAAGGRRRSRPA
;
A
#
# COMPACT_ATOMS: atom_id res chain seq x y z
N MET A 1 16.49 13.33 -18.17
CA MET A 1 16.00 12.59 -17.01
C MET A 1 15.59 11.18 -17.45
N LYS A 2 16.01 10.18 -16.74
CA LYS A 2 15.68 8.80 -17.10
C LYS A 2 14.18 8.56 -16.96
N PRO A 3 13.53 7.88 -17.93
CA PRO A 3 12.14 7.51 -17.76
C PRO A 3 12.00 6.51 -16.62
N LEU A 4 10.86 6.57 -15.93
CA LEU A 4 10.56 5.64 -14.87
C LEU A 4 10.18 4.28 -15.46
N PHE A 5 10.72 3.23 -14.86
CA PHE A 5 10.42 1.88 -15.34
C PHE A 5 9.01 1.45 -14.91
N HIS A 6 8.25 0.98 -15.89
CA HIS A 6 6.95 0.36 -15.68
C HIS A 6 6.90 -0.93 -16.46
N PRO A 7 6.70 -2.09 -15.81
CA PRO A 7 6.58 -3.33 -16.55
C PRO A 7 5.32 -3.35 -17.42
N ALA A 8 5.40 -4.00 -18.56
CA ALA A 8 4.21 -4.28 -19.35
C ALA A 8 3.29 -5.20 -18.54
N ILE A 9 1.98 -5.13 -18.79
CA ILE A 9 1.03 -5.94 -18.03
C ILE A 9 1.32 -7.43 -18.17
N GLU A 10 1.84 -7.86 -19.31
CA GLU A 10 2.22 -9.25 -19.57
C GLU A 10 3.37 -9.71 -18.69
N ASP A 11 4.20 -8.80 -18.24
CA ASP A 11 5.38 -9.09 -17.41
C ASP A 11 5.08 -9.01 -15.92
N VAL A 12 3.90 -8.52 -15.55
CA VAL A 12 3.48 -8.46 -14.15
C VAL A 12 3.16 -9.87 -13.65
N THR A 13 3.73 -10.24 -12.50
CA THR A 13 3.54 -11.58 -11.95
C THR A 13 2.81 -11.54 -10.62
N VAL A 14 2.14 -12.63 -10.28
CA VAL A 14 1.48 -12.77 -8.98
C VAL A 14 2.51 -12.70 -7.85
N GLU A 15 3.66 -13.35 -8.03
CA GLU A 15 4.74 -13.35 -7.03
C GLU A 15 5.25 -11.93 -6.77
N GLY A 16 5.41 -11.15 -7.83
CA GLY A 16 5.84 -9.75 -7.70
C GLY A 16 4.83 -8.91 -6.93
N ILE A 17 3.56 -9.09 -7.22
CA ILE A 17 2.47 -8.41 -6.52
C ILE A 17 2.47 -8.81 -5.04
N LEU A 18 2.55 -10.10 -4.75
CA LEU A 18 2.57 -10.60 -3.37
C LEU A 18 3.77 -10.06 -2.60
N HIS A 19 4.94 -10.03 -3.24
CA HIS A 19 6.15 -9.49 -2.63
C HIS A 19 5.99 -8.00 -2.29
N ALA A 20 5.47 -7.22 -3.22
CA ALA A 20 5.25 -5.79 -2.99
C ALA A 20 4.25 -5.54 -1.88
N LEU A 21 3.19 -6.32 -1.81
CA LEU A 21 2.14 -6.16 -0.81
C LEU A 21 2.42 -6.93 0.48
N SER A 22 3.59 -7.51 0.64
CA SER A 22 3.99 -8.15 1.89
C SER A 22 4.40 -7.16 2.97
N ASP A 23 4.63 -5.91 2.62
CA ASP A 23 4.99 -4.85 3.56
C ASP A 23 3.75 -4.04 3.93
N PRO A 24 3.38 -3.96 5.22
CA PRO A 24 2.17 -3.23 5.64
C PRO A 24 2.17 -1.76 5.25
N THR A 25 3.33 -1.11 5.28
CA THR A 25 3.45 0.29 4.88
C THR A 25 3.17 0.45 3.39
N ARG A 26 3.70 -0.45 2.56
CA ARG A 26 3.41 -0.44 1.13
C ARG A 26 1.95 -0.66 0.82
N VAL A 27 1.30 -1.57 1.56
CA VAL A 27 -0.14 -1.78 1.42
C VAL A 27 -0.91 -0.51 1.75
N ALA A 28 -0.53 0.19 2.82
CA ALA A 28 -1.19 1.44 3.19
C ALA A 28 -1.04 2.51 2.09
N ILE A 29 0.16 2.63 1.52
CA ILE A 29 0.42 3.56 0.42
C ILE A 29 -0.43 3.18 -0.80
N TYR A 30 -0.40 1.92 -1.18
CA TYR A 30 -1.15 1.44 -2.34
C TYR A 30 -2.66 1.64 -2.14
N ALA A 31 -3.17 1.30 -0.97
CA ALA A 31 -4.60 1.44 -0.65
C ALA A 31 -5.04 2.91 -0.73
N ALA A 32 -4.20 3.82 -0.25
CA ALA A 32 -4.49 5.26 -0.34
C ALA A 32 -4.57 5.71 -1.79
N ILE A 33 -3.65 5.25 -2.64
CA ILE A 33 -3.67 5.58 -4.08
C ILE A 33 -4.92 5.01 -4.73
N ALA A 34 -5.23 3.76 -4.47
CA ALA A 34 -6.36 3.05 -5.10
C ALA A 34 -7.72 3.59 -4.64
N ALA A 35 -7.85 3.87 -3.35
CA ALA A 35 -9.13 4.27 -2.75
C ALA A 35 -9.63 5.61 -3.26
N SER A 36 -8.72 6.54 -3.54
CA SER A 36 -9.11 7.88 -3.96
C SER A 36 -9.59 7.93 -5.42
N GLY A 37 -9.19 6.95 -6.25
CA GLY A 37 -9.45 6.98 -7.68
C GLY A 37 -8.79 8.16 -8.37
N CYS A 38 -7.94 8.90 -7.68
CA CYS A 38 -7.28 10.12 -8.13
C CYS A 38 -5.77 9.95 -8.10
N GLU A 39 -5.10 10.82 -8.80
CA GLU A 39 -3.65 10.88 -8.77
C GLU A 39 -3.18 11.46 -7.46
N HIS A 40 -2.16 10.86 -6.88
CA HIS A 40 -1.52 11.35 -5.68
C HIS A 40 -0.05 11.67 -5.91
N THR A 41 0.39 12.78 -5.35
CA THR A 41 1.80 13.11 -5.26
C THR A 41 2.36 12.53 -3.95
N CYS A 42 3.68 12.46 -3.86
CA CYS A 42 4.33 12.01 -2.62
C CYS A 42 3.93 12.88 -1.42
N SER A 43 3.80 14.20 -1.65
CA SER A 43 3.40 15.13 -0.60
C SER A 43 1.98 14.88 -0.12
N SER A 44 1.04 14.63 -1.03
CA SER A 44 -0.35 14.39 -0.66
C SER A 44 -0.51 13.04 0.02
N LEU A 45 0.27 12.04 -0.39
CA LEU A 45 0.23 10.71 0.24
C LEU A 45 0.75 10.73 1.67
N SER A 46 1.78 11.51 1.95
CA SER A 46 2.31 11.60 3.30
C SER A 46 1.29 12.15 4.30
N LYS A 47 0.33 12.95 3.82
CA LYS A 47 -0.76 13.46 4.66
C LYS A 47 -1.85 12.44 4.93
N LEU A 48 -1.99 11.42 4.05
CA LEU A 48 -3.02 10.39 4.19
C LEU A 48 -2.57 9.23 5.07
N ILE A 49 -1.28 9.13 5.34
CA ILE A 49 -0.71 8.05 6.14
C ILE A 49 -0.50 8.57 7.56
N ASP A 50 -1.01 7.84 8.54
CA ASP A 50 -0.99 8.25 9.95
C ASP A 50 0.41 8.38 10.53
N ARG A 51 1.40 7.72 9.94
CA ARG A 51 2.76 7.76 10.44
C ARG A 51 3.64 8.59 9.53
N PRO A 52 4.50 9.46 10.10
CA PRO A 52 5.47 10.15 9.28
C PRO A 52 6.45 9.15 8.69
N ILE A 53 6.61 9.19 7.38
CA ILE A 53 7.52 8.31 6.66
C ILE A 53 8.59 9.18 6.02
N PRO A 54 9.89 8.89 6.27
CA PRO A 54 10.95 9.66 5.62
C PRO A 54 10.83 9.58 4.09
N LYS A 55 11.19 10.66 3.44
CA LYS A 55 11.07 10.78 1.99
C LYS A 55 11.85 9.70 1.25
N SER A 56 13.02 9.34 1.76
CA SER A 56 13.83 8.28 1.19
C SER A 56 13.14 6.91 1.28
N THR A 57 12.48 6.65 2.40
CA THR A 57 11.73 5.42 2.60
C THR A 57 10.51 5.36 1.67
N LEU A 58 9.80 6.48 1.52
CA LEU A 58 8.69 6.59 0.57
C LEU A 58 9.15 6.26 -0.84
N SER A 59 10.30 6.79 -1.25
CA SER A 59 10.84 6.54 -2.58
C SER A 59 11.10 5.05 -2.82
N VAL A 60 11.60 4.34 -1.81
CA VAL A 60 11.83 2.89 -1.90
C VAL A 60 10.50 2.15 -2.08
N HIS A 61 9.48 2.55 -1.33
CA HIS A 61 8.16 1.93 -1.43
C HIS A 61 7.49 2.19 -2.79
N PHE A 62 7.58 3.41 -3.28
CA PHE A 62 7.05 3.75 -4.61
C PHE A 62 7.75 2.96 -5.71
N LYS A 63 9.07 2.82 -5.60
CA LYS A 63 9.83 2.04 -6.57
C LYS A 63 9.39 0.57 -6.57
N ALA A 64 9.21 -0.02 -5.39
CA ALA A 64 8.76 -1.40 -5.27
C ALA A 64 7.35 -1.59 -5.89
N LEU A 65 6.44 -0.67 -5.59
CA LEU A 65 5.08 -0.72 -6.16
C LEU A 65 5.09 -0.54 -7.67
N ARG A 66 5.92 0.35 -8.17
CA ARG A 66 6.03 0.63 -9.61
C ARG A 66 6.62 -0.57 -10.36
N GLU A 67 7.68 -1.15 -9.82
CA GLU A 67 8.35 -2.29 -10.46
C GLU A 67 7.51 -3.56 -10.44
N SER A 68 6.62 -3.71 -9.46
CA SER A 68 5.68 -4.83 -9.41
C SER A 68 4.49 -4.66 -10.36
N GLY A 69 4.32 -3.46 -10.91
CA GLY A 69 3.20 -3.16 -11.80
C GLY A 69 1.95 -2.67 -11.11
N LEU A 70 2.01 -2.39 -9.81
CA LEU A 70 0.83 -1.97 -9.05
C LEU A 70 0.47 -0.50 -9.26
N ILE A 71 1.45 0.34 -9.50
CA ILE A 71 1.20 1.77 -9.73
C ILE A 71 1.92 2.26 -10.97
N ARG A 72 1.39 3.34 -11.51
CA ARG A 72 2.03 4.12 -12.57
C ARG A 72 2.42 5.47 -11.97
N SER A 73 3.67 5.87 -12.19
CA SER A 73 4.18 7.14 -11.72
C SER A 73 4.51 8.01 -12.93
N GLU A 74 4.05 9.25 -12.91
CA GLU A 74 4.32 10.22 -13.97
C GLU A 74 4.88 11.49 -13.38
N ARG A 75 5.91 12.03 -14.03
CA ARG A 75 6.50 13.29 -13.60
C ARG A 75 5.67 14.45 -14.14
N GLN A 76 5.29 15.36 -13.23
CA GLN A 76 4.61 16.59 -13.57
C GLN A 76 5.34 17.73 -12.86
N GLY A 77 6.19 18.42 -13.59
CA GLY A 77 7.07 19.43 -13.01
C GLY A 77 8.06 18.78 -12.04
N VAL A 78 8.07 19.22 -10.79
CA VAL A 78 8.93 18.68 -9.74
C VAL A 78 8.29 17.53 -8.98
N GLU A 79 7.04 17.22 -9.26
CA GLU A 79 6.29 16.20 -8.54
C GLU A 79 6.11 14.92 -9.34
N LEU A 80 6.00 13.80 -8.62
CA LEU A 80 5.59 12.51 -9.18
C LEU A 80 4.14 12.27 -8.80
N ARG A 81 3.30 12.01 -9.81
CA ARG A 81 1.92 11.61 -9.61
C ARG A 81 1.79 10.12 -9.77
N ASN A 82 1.09 9.50 -8.85
CA ASN A 82 0.96 8.05 -8.77
C ASN A 82 -0.51 7.65 -8.91
N THR A 83 -0.76 6.70 -9.81
CA THR A 83 -2.09 6.14 -10.02
C THR A 83 -2.03 4.62 -9.91
N SER A 84 -3.14 3.99 -9.50
CA SER A 84 -3.22 2.55 -9.43
C SER A 84 -3.38 1.94 -10.84
N ARG A 85 -2.70 0.84 -11.09
CA ARG A 85 -2.89 0.03 -12.29
C ARG A 85 -3.89 -1.10 -12.07
N CYS A 86 -4.69 -0.99 -11.03
CA CYS A 86 -5.68 -2.00 -10.69
C CYS A 86 -6.57 -2.42 -11.87
N PRO A 87 -7.05 -1.51 -12.74
CA PRO A 87 -7.86 -1.92 -13.89
C PRO A 87 -7.16 -2.92 -14.81
N GLU A 88 -5.88 -2.70 -15.09
CA GLU A 88 -5.09 -3.60 -15.95
C GLU A 88 -4.86 -4.95 -15.26
N ILE A 89 -4.54 -4.91 -13.97
CA ILE A 89 -4.27 -6.11 -13.18
C ILE A 89 -5.56 -6.92 -13.00
N GLU A 90 -6.68 -6.24 -12.79
CA GLU A 90 -7.97 -6.90 -12.63
C GLU A 90 -8.37 -7.69 -13.88
N GLN A 91 -8.05 -7.17 -15.06
CA GLN A 91 -8.31 -7.89 -16.31
C GLN A 91 -7.50 -9.17 -16.40
N ARG A 92 -6.26 -9.14 -15.93
CA ARG A 92 -5.36 -10.29 -16.02
C ARG A 92 -5.54 -11.27 -14.86
N PHE A 93 -5.69 -10.73 -13.64
CA PHE A 93 -5.83 -11.51 -12.41
C PHE A 93 -7.07 -11.05 -11.65
N PRO A 94 -8.28 -11.45 -12.09
CA PRO A 94 -9.52 -10.95 -11.47
C PRO A 94 -9.60 -11.26 -9.98
N GLY A 95 -9.90 -10.24 -9.19
CA GLY A 95 -10.11 -10.38 -7.75
C GLY A 95 -8.85 -10.45 -6.90
N LEU A 96 -7.66 -10.51 -7.51
CA LEU A 96 -6.42 -10.71 -6.75
C LEU A 96 -6.12 -9.53 -5.81
N ILE A 97 -6.06 -8.32 -6.35
CA ILE A 97 -5.71 -7.13 -5.57
C ILE A 97 -6.74 -6.84 -4.49
N PRO A 98 -8.05 -6.78 -4.80
CA PRO A 98 -9.06 -6.53 -3.76
C PRO A 98 -9.02 -7.57 -2.64
N ALA A 99 -8.79 -8.83 -2.96
CA ALA A 99 -8.72 -9.89 -1.95
C ALA A 99 -7.52 -9.70 -1.01
N ILE A 100 -6.35 -9.38 -1.56
CA ILE A 100 -5.15 -9.16 -0.76
C ILE A 100 -5.32 -7.94 0.14
N VAL A 101 -5.73 -6.82 -0.43
CA VAL A 101 -5.88 -5.56 0.32
C VAL A 101 -6.94 -5.71 1.41
N SER A 102 -8.07 -6.31 1.09
CA SER A 102 -9.14 -6.55 2.05
C SER A 102 -8.67 -7.46 3.20
N ALA A 103 -7.96 -8.53 2.88
CA ALA A 103 -7.45 -9.46 3.88
C ALA A 103 -6.46 -8.79 4.83
N ILE A 104 -5.56 -7.99 4.29
CA ILE A 104 -4.56 -7.28 5.09
C ILE A 104 -5.24 -6.22 5.97
N GLN A 105 -6.20 -5.48 5.43
CA GLN A 105 -6.94 -4.49 6.20
C GLN A 105 -7.71 -5.14 7.35
N ARG A 106 -8.32 -6.30 7.14
CA ARG A 106 -8.98 -7.05 8.18
C ARG A 106 -8.00 -7.53 9.25
N GLN A 107 -6.84 -7.99 8.83
CA GLN A 107 -5.79 -8.42 9.74
C GLN A 107 -5.31 -7.28 10.62
N GLN A 108 -5.10 -6.11 10.03
CA GLN A 108 -4.68 -4.91 10.75
C GLN A 108 -5.74 -4.42 11.72
N ALA A 109 -7.00 -4.42 11.30
CA ALA A 109 -8.11 -4.05 12.16
C ALA A 109 -8.25 -5.02 13.34
N GLY A 110 -8.12 -6.32 13.08
CA GLY A 110 -8.13 -7.35 14.12
C GLY A 110 -6.98 -7.20 15.11
N ALA A 111 -5.79 -6.91 14.62
CA ALA A 111 -4.62 -6.67 15.46
C ALA A 111 -4.79 -5.42 16.31
N SER A 112 -5.33 -4.35 15.73
CA SER A 112 -5.63 -3.11 16.44
C SER A 112 -6.67 -3.34 17.54
N ALA A 113 -7.74 -4.06 17.23
CA ALA A 113 -8.79 -4.40 18.19
C ALA A 113 -8.23 -5.27 19.32
N ARG A 114 -7.40 -6.25 19.00
CA ARG A 114 -6.74 -7.10 20.02
C ARG A 114 -5.78 -6.30 20.87
N GLY A 115 -5.04 -5.37 20.29
CA GLY A 115 -4.16 -4.47 21.01
C GLY A 115 -4.93 -3.61 22.01
N ALA A 116 -6.04 -3.03 21.58
CA ALA A 116 -6.91 -2.25 22.45
C ALA A 116 -7.54 -3.11 23.55
N ALA A 117 -8.04 -4.30 23.21
CA ALA A 117 -8.61 -5.23 24.16
C ALA A 117 -7.56 -5.72 25.18
N LYS A 118 -6.35 -5.99 24.71
CA LYS A 118 -5.25 -6.39 25.57
C LYS A 118 -4.83 -5.29 26.53
N ALA A 119 -4.78 -4.04 26.06
CA ALA A 119 -4.47 -2.90 26.90
C ALA A 119 -5.56 -2.68 27.95
N ALA A 120 -6.81 -2.78 27.59
CA ALA A 120 -7.95 -2.69 28.52
C ALA A 120 -7.95 -3.90 29.49
N GLY A 121 -7.67 -5.10 28.98
CA GLY A 121 -7.61 -6.32 29.76
C GLY A 121 -6.47 -6.36 30.76
N GLY A 122 -5.39 -5.63 30.50
CA GLY A 122 -4.26 -5.51 31.41
C GLY A 122 -4.65 -4.95 32.77
N ARG A 123 -5.60 -4.06 32.81
CA ARG A 123 -6.12 -3.51 34.08
C ARG A 123 -6.92 -4.55 34.86
N ARG A 124 -7.59 -5.45 34.18
CA ARG A 124 -8.38 -6.50 34.82
C ARG A 124 -7.51 -7.64 35.33
N ARG A 125 -6.36 -7.83 34.76
CA ARG A 125 -5.43 -8.91 35.17
C ARG A 125 -4.76 -8.66 36.50
N SER A 126 -4.84 -7.47 37.04
CA SER A 126 -4.36 -7.19 38.39
C SER A 126 -5.29 -7.76 39.46
N ARG A 127 -6.43 -8.34 39.08
CA ARG A 127 -7.29 -9.06 40.01
C ARG A 127 -6.61 -10.32 40.49
N PRO A 128 -6.58 -10.56 41.80
CA PRO A 128 -6.16 -11.87 42.30
C PRO A 128 -7.11 -12.94 41.81
N ALA A 129 -6.57 -14.06 41.50
CA ALA A 129 -7.37 -15.19 41.02
C ALA A 129 -8.31 -15.68 42.11
#